data_bc53b3e8f3e11aabcc9f56a6563ee740
#
_entry.id   bc53b3e8f3e11aabcc9f56a6563ee740
#
_cell.length_a   1.000
_cell.length_b   1.000
_cell.length_c   1.000
_cell.angle_alpha   90.00
_cell.angle_beta   90.00
_cell.angle_gamma   90.00
#
_symmetry.space_group_name_H-M   'P 1'
#
loop_
_entity.id
_entity.type
_entity.pdbx_description
1 polymer ?
#
loop_
_entity_poly.entity_id
_entity_poly.type
_entity_poly.pdbx_seq_one_letter_code
_entity_poly.pdbx_strand_id
1 'polypeptide(L)'
;SLYSARPDLMLTGRTLMGHDSAKNQQMDDHYFGTIPERVQAFMKDLEIQALELGIPCKTRHNEVAPNQFELAPIYEECNLAVDHNMLLMSLMKRVAHKHGFRVLLHEKPFAGVNGSGKHNNWSLCTDTGVLLHAAGKTPEDNLRFVVFIVETLMGVYKHNGLLKASIMSATNAHRLGANEAPPAIISSFLGKQLTDLLDHIEKADKEELFALAGKKGMELDIPEIPELMIDNTDRNRTSPFAFTGNRFEFRAVGSEANCASSLIVLNAAVAEALENFKARVDALIAKGEDQTSAIIDIVREDIKTCKPIRFDGNGYSDEWKEEAQKRGLDCEASCPVVFDRYLDKESIEMFAKTNVMSESELKARNEVKWETYTKKIQIEARVMGDLTMNHIIPVATHYQSRLAKNVEGMIHIFGGEEGKKLTARNVKIIREIAERTEAIERGVEALVDARKVANKIESEREKA
;
A
#
# COMPACT_ATOMS: atom_id res chain seq x y z
N SER A 1 -29.52 -9.46 15.61
CA SER A 1 -28.66 -8.66 14.72
C SER A 1 -28.19 -9.50 13.54
N LEU A 2 -27.70 -8.89 12.47
CA LEU A 2 -27.13 -9.60 11.32
C LEU A 2 -25.96 -10.49 11.74
N TYR A 3 -25.17 -10.05 12.69
CA TYR A 3 -24.05 -10.80 13.26
C TYR A 3 -24.49 -12.16 13.85
N SER A 4 -25.58 -12.17 14.58
CA SER A 4 -26.11 -13.41 15.17
C SER A 4 -26.83 -14.28 14.14
N ALA A 5 -27.48 -13.68 13.15
CA ALA A 5 -28.26 -14.40 12.13
C ALA A 5 -27.39 -14.95 10.98
N ARG A 6 -26.34 -14.23 10.62
CA ARG A 6 -25.49 -14.55 9.46
C ARG A 6 -23.99 -14.32 9.82
N PRO A 7 -23.45 -15.13 10.74
CA PRO A 7 -22.03 -15.05 11.10
C PRO A 7 -21.10 -15.34 9.91
N ASP A 8 -21.53 -16.14 8.95
CA ASP A 8 -20.82 -16.37 7.70
C ASP A 8 -20.52 -15.06 6.95
N LEU A 9 -21.54 -14.23 6.75
CA LEU A 9 -21.36 -12.92 6.07
C LEU A 9 -20.54 -11.95 6.88
N MET A 10 -20.68 -11.95 8.20
CA MET A 10 -19.98 -11.01 9.07
C MET A 10 -18.50 -11.34 9.25
N LEU A 11 -18.15 -12.63 9.31
CA LEU A 11 -16.78 -13.08 9.56
C LEU A 11 -15.98 -13.31 8.27
N THR A 12 -16.62 -13.77 7.20
CA THR A 12 -15.93 -14.12 5.95
C THR A 12 -16.25 -13.19 4.78
N GLY A 13 -17.23 -12.33 4.92
CA GLY A 13 -17.73 -11.45 3.84
C GLY A 13 -18.50 -12.19 2.74
N ARG A 14 -18.70 -13.50 2.88
CA ARG A 14 -19.38 -14.36 1.91
C ARG A 14 -20.23 -15.42 2.57
N THR A 15 -21.12 -16.03 1.81
CA THR A 15 -21.86 -17.21 2.24
C THR A 15 -20.92 -18.43 2.29
N LEU A 16 -21.10 -19.30 3.29
CA LEU A 16 -20.36 -20.57 3.39
C LEU A 16 -20.98 -21.67 2.53
N MET A 17 -22.26 -21.54 2.22
CA MET A 17 -23.00 -22.49 1.40
C MET A 17 -23.89 -21.75 0.40
N GLY A 18 -24.10 -22.34 -0.76
CA GLY A 18 -24.92 -21.78 -1.83
C GLY A 18 -24.10 -20.95 -2.81
N HIS A 19 -24.72 -19.94 -3.38
CA HIS A 19 -24.09 -19.02 -4.31
C HIS A 19 -23.27 -17.97 -3.57
N ASP A 20 -22.28 -17.42 -4.26
CA ASP A 20 -21.60 -16.21 -3.83
C ASP A 20 -22.58 -15.06 -3.63
N SER A 21 -22.16 -14.04 -2.90
CA SER A 21 -22.93 -12.82 -2.74
C SER A 21 -23.30 -12.25 -4.13
N ALA A 22 -24.53 -11.78 -4.29
CA ALA A 22 -24.94 -11.06 -5.50
C ALA A 22 -24.10 -9.79 -5.76
N LYS A 23 -23.45 -9.28 -4.73
CA LYS A 23 -22.47 -8.19 -4.81
C LYS A 23 -21.09 -8.76 -4.47
N ASN A 24 -20.50 -9.45 -5.43
CA ASN A 24 -19.11 -9.87 -5.41
C ASN A 24 -18.28 -9.00 -6.38
N GLN A 25 -17.00 -9.30 -6.49
CA GLN A 25 -16.06 -8.56 -7.35
C GLN A 25 -15.84 -9.24 -8.71
N GLN A 26 -16.70 -10.16 -9.14
CA GLN A 26 -16.44 -10.98 -10.34
C GLN A 26 -16.34 -10.17 -11.63
N MET A 27 -17.08 -9.06 -11.75
CA MET A 27 -17.17 -8.27 -12.98
C MET A 27 -16.51 -6.89 -12.88
N ASP A 28 -15.93 -6.55 -11.76
CA ASP A 28 -15.30 -5.24 -11.49
C ASP A 28 -16.21 -4.01 -11.79
N ASP A 29 -17.51 -4.22 -11.89
CA ASP A 29 -18.49 -3.23 -12.30
C ASP A 29 -18.84 -2.23 -11.19
N HIS A 30 -18.46 -2.50 -9.95
CA HIS A 30 -18.70 -1.58 -8.82
C HIS A 30 -17.99 -0.24 -9.01
N TYR A 31 -16.80 -0.22 -9.60
CA TYR A 31 -16.05 1.00 -9.87
C TYR A 31 -16.83 1.99 -10.76
N PHE A 32 -17.54 1.49 -11.76
CA PHE A 32 -18.34 2.29 -12.69
C PHE A 32 -19.79 2.48 -12.25
N GLY A 33 -20.17 1.88 -11.14
CA GLY A 33 -21.54 1.93 -10.62
C GLY A 33 -21.88 3.24 -9.93
N THR A 34 -23.17 3.47 -9.75
CA THR A 34 -23.67 4.60 -8.97
C THR A 34 -23.45 4.37 -7.48
N ILE A 35 -23.00 5.39 -6.76
CA ILE A 35 -22.89 5.36 -5.30
C ILE A 35 -24.31 5.18 -4.72
N PRO A 36 -24.55 4.18 -3.84
CA PRO A 36 -25.87 4.01 -3.21
C PRO A 36 -26.30 5.25 -2.45
N GLU A 37 -27.60 5.60 -2.51
CA GLU A 37 -28.15 6.82 -1.94
C GLU A 37 -27.77 7.07 -0.48
N ARG A 38 -27.82 6.02 0.37
CA ARG A 38 -27.41 6.14 1.77
C ARG A 38 -25.92 6.50 1.92
N VAL A 39 -25.04 5.92 1.09
CA VAL A 39 -23.62 6.21 1.10
C VAL A 39 -23.35 7.60 0.56
N GLN A 40 -24.07 8.00 -0.49
CA GLN A 40 -23.99 9.35 -1.06
C GLN A 40 -24.38 10.42 -0.02
N ALA A 41 -25.43 10.18 0.77
CA ALA A 41 -25.84 11.07 1.85
C ALA A 41 -24.75 11.20 2.93
N PHE A 42 -24.14 10.08 3.34
CA PHE A 42 -22.99 10.05 4.26
C PHE A 42 -21.79 10.84 3.70
N MET A 43 -21.41 10.56 2.45
CA MET A 43 -20.24 11.20 1.83
C MET A 43 -20.44 12.70 1.62
N LYS A 44 -21.68 13.13 1.33
CA LYS A 44 -22.03 14.56 1.22
C LYS A 44 -21.93 15.28 2.58
N ASP A 45 -22.45 14.69 3.65
CA ASP A 45 -22.33 15.24 5.01
C ASP A 45 -20.89 15.32 5.45
N LEU A 46 -20.10 14.26 5.16
CA LEU A 46 -18.66 14.25 5.43
C LEU A 46 -17.91 15.36 4.70
N GLU A 47 -18.18 15.57 3.41
CA GLU A 47 -17.55 16.63 2.60
C GLU A 47 -17.87 18.02 3.17
N ILE A 48 -19.14 18.29 3.52
CA ILE A 48 -19.53 19.57 4.12
C ILE A 48 -18.76 19.84 5.40
N GLN A 49 -18.74 18.86 6.32
CA GLN A 49 -18.02 19.00 7.59
C GLN A 49 -16.50 19.09 7.40
N ALA A 50 -15.95 18.43 6.39
CA ALA A 50 -14.53 18.56 6.04
C ALA A 50 -14.21 19.98 5.53
N LEU A 51 -15.04 20.52 4.65
CA LEU A 51 -14.89 21.91 4.15
C LEU A 51 -15.03 22.95 5.27
N GLU A 52 -15.94 22.74 6.24
CA GLU A 52 -16.07 23.59 7.43
C GLU A 52 -14.80 23.59 8.30
N LEU A 53 -14.00 22.50 8.26
CA LEU A 53 -12.70 22.39 8.93
C LEU A 53 -11.52 22.86 8.06
N GLY A 54 -11.79 23.36 6.85
CA GLY A 54 -10.76 23.78 5.90
C GLY A 54 -10.11 22.66 5.11
N ILE A 55 -10.65 21.42 5.16
CA ILE A 55 -10.14 20.28 4.41
C ILE A 55 -10.75 20.26 3.01
N PRO A 56 -9.97 20.52 1.95
CA PRO A 56 -10.52 20.67 0.59
C PRO A 56 -10.80 19.30 -0.05
N CYS A 57 -12.02 18.80 0.07
CA CYS A 57 -12.46 17.56 -0.59
C CYS A 57 -12.99 17.85 -2.00
N LYS A 58 -12.75 16.93 -2.95
CA LYS A 58 -13.14 17.13 -4.35
C LYS A 58 -13.90 15.95 -4.96
N THR A 59 -13.41 14.73 -4.83
CA THR A 59 -13.91 13.60 -5.62
C THR A 59 -14.48 12.52 -4.71
N ARG A 60 -15.60 11.94 -5.15
CA ARG A 60 -16.23 10.77 -4.52
C ARG A 60 -16.59 9.77 -5.60
N HIS A 61 -16.22 8.49 -5.43
CA HIS A 61 -16.60 7.42 -6.34
C HIS A 61 -16.64 6.05 -5.66
N ASN A 62 -17.25 5.08 -6.35
CA ASN A 62 -17.13 3.68 -5.99
C ASN A 62 -15.72 3.15 -6.26
N GLU A 63 -15.31 2.19 -5.48
CA GLU A 63 -14.18 1.34 -5.72
C GLU A 63 -14.60 -0.05 -6.23
N VAL A 64 -13.62 -0.86 -6.64
CA VAL A 64 -13.85 -2.17 -7.25
C VAL A 64 -14.50 -3.14 -6.27
N ALA A 65 -14.10 -3.16 -5.01
CA ALA A 65 -14.69 -4.07 -4.02
C ALA A 65 -16.09 -3.63 -3.59
N PRO A 66 -16.99 -4.57 -3.28
CA PRO A 66 -18.31 -4.25 -2.77
C PRO A 66 -18.26 -3.41 -1.49
N ASN A 67 -19.03 -2.31 -1.46
CA ASN A 67 -19.09 -1.36 -0.35
C ASN A 67 -17.75 -0.67 -0.03
N GLN A 68 -16.90 -0.55 -1.01
CA GLN A 68 -15.68 0.24 -0.97
C GLN A 68 -15.89 1.54 -1.75
N PHE A 69 -15.48 2.65 -1.16
CA PHE A 69 -15.67 3.99 -1.72
C PHE A 69 -14.40 4.81 -1.50
N GLU A 70 -14.17 5.78 -2.37
CA GLU A 70 -13.06 6.70 -2.27
C GLU A 70 -13.54 8.14 -2.10
N LEU A 71 -12.81 8.88 -1.27
CA LEU A 71 -12.87 10.32 -1.14
C LEU A 71 -11.46 10.87 -1.36
N ALA A 72 -11.30 11.77 -2.33
CA ALA A 72 -10.03 12.37 -2.65
C ALA A 72 -10.03 13.87 -2.27
N PRO A 73 -9.15 14.32 -1.36
CA PRO A 73 -8.91 15.73 -1.11
C PRO A 73 -8.12 16.38 -2.27
N ILE A 74 -8.17 17.70 -2.37
CA ILE A 74 -7.29 18.47 -3.24
C ILE A 74 -5.87 18.47 -2.63
N TYR A 75 -4.85 18.49 -3.48
CA TYR A 75 -3.45 18.54 -3.03
C TYR A 75 -3.13 19.84 -2.28
N GLU A 76 -2.29 19.71 -1.29
CA GLU A 76 -1.82 20.80 -0.45
C GLU A 76 -0.32 20.61 -0.13
N GLU A 77 0.27 21.54 0.61
CA GLU A 77 1.59 21.35 1.19
C GLU A 77 1.63 20.05 2.02
N CYS A 78 2.74 19.33 1.94
CA CYS A 78 2.85 17.94 2.40
C CYS A 78 2.45 17.77 3.88
N ASN A 79 2.93 18.62 4.78
CA ASN A 79 2.61 18.54 6.20
C ASN A 79 1.12 18.80 6.46
N LEU A 80 0.56 19.84 5.83
CA LEU A 80 -0.86 20.19 5.93
C LEU A 80 -1.75 19.07 5.38
N ALA A 81 -1.38 18.49 4.23
CA ALA A 81 -2.11 17.39 3.64
C ALA A 81 -2.16 16.15 4.55
N VAL A 82 -1.06 15.85 5.25
CA VAL A 82 -0.99 14.76 6.23
C VAL A 82 -1.91 15.03 7.43
N ASP A 83 -1.87 16.21 7.99
CA ASP A 83 -2.70 16.61 9.13
C ASP A 83 -4.19 16.59 8.76
N HIS A 84 -4.55 17.14 7.61
CA HIS A 84 -5.92 17.09 7.07
C HIS A 84 -6.39 15.65 6.83
N ASN A 85 -5.52 14.78 6.31
CA ASN A 85 -5.88 13.36 6.14
C ASN A 85 -6.18 12.67 7.47
N MET A 86 -5.39 12.90 8.51
CA MET A 86 -5.63 12.32 9.83
C MET A 86 -6.92 12.84 10.46
N LEU A 87 -7.18 14.13 10.32
CA LEU A 87 -8.43 14.76 10.79
C LEU A 87 -9.64 14.21 10.02
N LEU A 88 -9.52 14.08 8.69
CA LEU A 88 -10.56 13.51 7.83
C LEU A 88 -10.90 12.06 8.22
N MET A 89 -9.90 11.22 8.50
CA MET A 89 -10.12 9.84 8.96
C MET A 89 -10.90 9.78 10.29
N SER A 90 -10.61 10.70 11.20
CA SER A 90 -11.36 10.83 12.47
C SER A 90 -12.80 11.29 12.22
N LEU A 91 -12.96 12.28 11.35
CA LEU A 91 -14.26 12.81 10.95
C LEU A 91 -15.13 11.74 10.28
N MET A 92 -14.55 10.93 9.37
CA MET A 92 -15.24 9.80 8.72
C MET A 92 -15.92 8.88 9.72
N LYS A 93 -15.21 8.48 10.78
CA LYS A 93 -15.76 7.58 11.80
C LYS A 93 -16.95 8.21 12.53
N ARG A 94 -16.85 9.48 12.85
CA ARG A 94 -17.90 10.24 13.55
C ARG A 94 -19.14 10.46 12.69
N VAL A 95 -18.97 10.88 11.43
CA VAL A 95 -20.07 11.13 10.51
C VAL A 95 -20.75 9.81 10.11
N ALA A 96 -19.96 8.74 9.85
CA ALA A 96 -20.51 7.43 9.54
C ALA A 96 -21.47 6.91 10.64
N HIS A 97 -21.12 7.13 11.91
CA HIS A 97 -21.98 6.74 13.02
C HIS A 97 -23.36 7.42 12.97
N LYS A 98 -23.43 8.70 12.61
CA LYS A 98 -24.70 9.44 12.44
C LYS A 98 -25.57 8.85 11.33
N HIS A 99 -24.95 8.32 10.27
CA HIS A 99 -25.63 7.69 9.13
C HIS A 99 -25.89 6.18 9.31
N GLY A 100 -25.61 5.62 10.50
CA GLY A 100 -25.78 4.19 10.77
C GLY A 100 -24.78 3.31 10.02
N PHE A 101 -23.60 3.85 9.70
CA PHE A 101 -22.47 3.14 9.12
C PHE A 101 -21.33 2.98 10.11
N ARG A 102 -20.45 2.04 9.80
CA ARG A 102 -19.12 1.91 10.38
C ARG A 102 -18.09 1.95 9.26
N VAL A 103 -17.12 2.88 9.36
CA VAL A 103 -15.99 2.95 8.45
C VAL A 103 -14.95 1.92 8.85
N LEU A 104 -14.50 1.12 7.89
CA LEU A 104 -13.38 0.21 8.02
C LEU A 104 -12.20 0.80 7.25
N LEU A 105 -11.16 1.15 7.98
CA LEU A 105 -9.90 1.65 7.40
C LEU A 105 -8.83 0.55 7.32
N HIS A 106 -9.16 -0.67 7.76
CA HIS A 106 -8.28 -1.83 7.63
C HIS A 106 -7.98 -2.10 6.15
N GLU A 107 -6.71 -2.33 5.82
CA GLU A 107 -6.23 -2.43 4.45
C GLU A 107 -6.78 -3.65 3.69
N LYS A 108 -7.04 -4.76 4.40
CA LYS A 108 -7.56 -5.99 3.81
C LYS A 108 -8.62 -6.62 4.72
N PRO A 109 -9.84 -6.03 4.80
CA PRO A 109 -10.87 -6.52 5.71
C PRO A 109 -11.43 -7.89 5.30
N PHE A 110 -11.32 -8.27 4.01
CA PHE A 110 -11.80 -9.54 3.48
C PHE A 110 -10.80 -10.15 2.52
N ALA A 111 -10.54 -11.46 2.66
CA ALA A 111 -9.71 -12.21 1.73
C ALA A 111 -10.41 -12.37 0.37
N GLY A 112 -9.64 -12.40 -0.72
CA GLY A 112 -10.13 -12.69 -2.08
C GLY A 112 -10.79 -11.53 -2.81
N VAL A 113 -10.91 -10.33 -2.19
CA VAL A 113 -11.41 -9.09 -2.82
C VAL A 113 -10.39 -7.97 -2.65
N ASN A 114 -10.56 -6.86 -3.37
CA ASN A 114 -9.66 -5.71 -3.26
C ASN A 114 -9.57 -5.18 -1.84
N GLY A 115 -8.38 -4.73 -1.47
CA GLY A 115 -8.11 -4.01 -0.24
C GLY A 115 -8.24 -2.51 -0.43
N SER A 116 -7.91 -1.76 0.63
CA SER A 116 -7.91 -0.30 0.64
C SER A 116 -6.51 0.25 0.86
N GLY A 117 -6.15 1.30 0.15
CA GLY A 117 -4.89 2.02 0.31
C GLY A 117 -5.06 3.52 0.23
N LYS A 118 -3.97 4.24 0.43
CA LYS A 118 -3.85 5.66 0.16
C LYS A 118 -2.84 5.84 -0.95
N HIS A 119 -3.23 6.53 -2.02
CA HIS A 119 -2.30 6.92 -3.06
C HIS A 119 -1.78 8.31 -2.73
N ASN A 120 -0.51 8.39 -2.38
CA ASN A 120 0.13 9.66 -2.09
C ASN A 120 0.67 10.26 -3.38
N ASN A 121 -0.08 11.18 -3.96
CA ASN A 121 0.39 11.99 -5.08
C ASN A 121 1.40 13.00 -4.54
N TRP A 122 2.64 12.88 -4.98
CA TRP A 122 3.76 13.66 -4.47
C TRP A 122 4.53 14.36 -5.58
N SER A 123 4.82 15.62 -5.40
CA SER A 123 5.64 16.41 -6.32
C SER A 123 6.42 17.48 -5.58
N LEU A 124 7.42 18.04 -6.25
CA LEU A 124 8.20 19.17 -5.77
C LEU A 124 7.86 20.42 -6.56
N CYS A 125 7.72 21.53 -5.86
CA CYS A 125 7.60 22.85 -6.48
C CYS A 125 8.38 23.88 -5.66
N THR A 126 8.73 25.01 -6.30
CA THR A 126 9.29 26.15 -5.61
C THR A 126 8.18 26.96 -4.93
N ASP A 127 8.54 27.83 -4.00
CA ASP A 127 7.66 28.84 -3.39
C ASP A 127 7.10 29.84 -4.41
N THR A 128 7.77 29.99 -5.57
CA THR A 128 7.33 30.80 -6.69
C THR A 128 6.39 30.06 -7.65
N GLY A 129 6.05 28.80 -7.37
CA GLY A 129 5.09 27.99 -8.13
C GLY A 129 5.68 27.25 -9.34
N VAL A 130 7.01 27.14 -9.46
CA VAL A 130 7.65 26.33 -10.51
C VAL A 130 7.55 24.86 -10.16
N LEU A 131 6.90 24.07 -11.03
CA LEU A 131 6.78 22.63 -10.89
C LEU A 131 8.08 21.95 -11.34
N LEU A 132 8.74 21.22 -10.43
CA LEU A 132 10.05 20.61 -10.69
C LEU A 132 9.93 19.23 -11.38
N HIS A 133 8.79 18.58 -11.26
CA HIS A 133 8.46 17.32 -11.94
C HIS A 133 7.64 17.52 -13.23
N ALA A 134 7.59 18.74 -13.76
CA ALA A 134 6.94 19.02 -15.03
C ALA A 134 7.97 19.47 -16.06
N ALA A 135 7.90 18.90 -17.26
CA ALA A 135 8.68 19.38 -18.38
C ALA A 135 8.29 20.83 -18.73
N GLY A 136 9.25 21.64 -19.14
CA GLY A 136 9.05 23.02 -19.51
C GLY A 136 9.12 23.24 -21.02
N LYS A 137 9.16 24.51 -21.40
CA LYS A 137 9.24 24.93 -22.81
C LYS A 137 10.66 25.27 -23.25
N THR A 138 11.60 25.38 -22.33
CA THR A 138 13.00 25.71 -22.64
C THR A 138 13.91 24.52 -22.38
N PRO A 139 15.09 24.44 -23.04
CA PRO A 139 16.08 23.42 -22.76
C PRO A 139 16.49 23.35 -21.27
N GLU A 140 16.60 24.50 -20.61
CA GLU A 140 16.96 24.62 -19.21
C GLU A 140 15.84 24.03 -18.30
N ASP A 141 14.57 24.30 -18.64
CA ASP A 141 13.43 23.74 -17.93
C ASP A 141 13.38 22.21 -18.05
N ASN A 142 13.69 21.70 -19.27
CA ASN A 142 13.71 20.27 -19.54
C ASN A 142 14.89 19.58 -18.85
N LEU A 143 16.06 20.20 -18.83
CA LEU A 143 17.22 19.67 -18.08
C LEU A 143 16.91 19.65 -16.57
N ARG A 144 16.30 20.70 -16.03
CA ARG A 144 15.83 20.74 -14.66
C ARG A 144 14.85 19.60 -14.38
N PHE A 145 13.85 19.39 -15.22
CA PHE A 145 12.90 18.30 -15.11
C PHE A 145 13.61 16.94 -15.04
N VAL A 146 14.54 16.66 -15.96
CA VAL A 146 15.31 15.40 -15.97
C VAL A 146 16.13 15.24 -14.69
N VAL A 147 16.80 16.28 -14.20
CA VAL A 147 17.54 16.25 -12.93
C VAL A 147 16.63 15.83 -11.78
N PHE A 148 15.47 16.49 -11.61
CA PHE A 148 14.57 16.17 -10.50
C PHE A 148 13.93 14.80 -10.61
N ILE A 149 13.66 14.30 -11.81
CA ILE A 149 13.23 12.91 -12.02
C ILE A 149 14.33 11.93 -11.62
N VAL A 150 15.55 12.13 -12.10
CA VAL A 150 16.66 11.21 -11.86
C VAL A 150 17.04 11.19 -10.37
N GLU A 151 17.12 12.36 -9.73
CA GLU A 151 17.45 12.43 -8.30
C GLU A 151 16.32 11.87 -7.41
N THR A 152 15.07 11.97 -7.84
CA THR A 152 13.97 11.26 -7.17
C THR A 152 14.18 9.74 -7.27
N LEU A 153 14.53 9.22 -8.45
CA LEU A 153 14.83 7.80 -8.64
C LEU A 153 16.08 7.36 -7.86
N MET A 154 17.11 8.19 -7.76
CA MET A 154 18.31 7.93 -6.95
C MET A 154 17.96 7.78 -5.47
N GLY A 155 17.14 8.70 -4.93
CA GLY A 155 16.68 8.61 -3.55
C GLY A 155 15.86 7.35 -3.29
N VAL A 156 14.91 7.02 -4.18
CA VAL A 156 14.08 5.82 -4.09
C VAL A 156 14.91 4.54 -4.24
N TYR A 157 15.87 4.52 -5.14
CA TYR A 157 16.76 3.36 -5.34
C TYR A 157 17.63 3.10 -4.12
N LYS A 158 18.35 4.11 -3.67
CA LYS A 158 19.27 4.02 -2.53
C LYS A 158 18.54 3.59 -1.24
N HIS A 159 17.36 4.13 -1.00
CA HIS A 159 16.59 3.91 0.22
C HIS A 159 15.32 3.06 -0.01
N ASN A 160 15.31 2.16 -1.03
CA ASN A 160 14.13 1.34 -1.32
C ASN A 160 13.68 0.46 -0.15
N GLY A 161 14.62 -0.12 0.60
CA GLY A 161 14.34 -0.91 1.80
C GLY A 161 13.70 -0.08 2.92
N LEU A 162 14.20 1.15 3.14
CA LEU A 162 13.64 2.07 4.13
C LEU A 162 12.24 2.58 3.71
N LEU A 163 12.04 2.89 2.42
CA LEU A 163 10.71 3.22 1.89
C LEU A 163 9.72 2.08 2.10
N LYS A 164 10.16 0.84 1.86
CA LYS A 164 9.37 -0.35 2.16
C LYS A 164 9.03 -0.44 3.65
N ALA A 165 10.01 -0.24 4.53
CA ALA A 165 9.78 -0.23 5.98
C ALA A 165 8.77 0.83 6.41
N SER A 166 8.69 1.95 5.69
CA SER A 166 7.78 3.05 5.99
C SER A 166 6.31 2.73 5.74
N ILE A 167 6.02 1.77 4.83
CA ILE A 167 4.67 1.39 4.44
C ILE A 167 4.24 0.02 4.99
N MET A 168 5.15 -0.75 5.54
CA MET A 168 4.82 -2.05 6.11
C MET A 168 4.11 -1.92 7.46
N SER A 169 3.12 -2.76 7.65
CA SER A 169 2.37 -2.94 8.90
C SER A 169 1.71 -4.32 8.91
N ALA A 170 1.26 -4.79 10.07
CA ALA A 170 0.56 -6.06 10.20
C ALA A 170 -0.63 -6.18 9.24
N THR A 171 -1.36 -5.08 9.02
CA THR A 171 -2.56 -5.05 8.17
C THR A 171 -2.26 -4.79 6.70
N ASN A 172 -1.32 -3.88 6.39
CA ASN A 172 -0.96 -3.57 5.01
C ASN A 172 -0.18 -4.70 4.32
N ALA A 173 0.55 -5.52 5.07
CA ALA A 173 1.22 -6.71 4.54
C ALA A 173 0.26 -7.69 3.85
N HIS A 174 -0.98 -7.80 4.33
CA HIS A 174 -2.02 -8.62 3.70
C HIS A 174 -2.57 -8.05 2.39
N ARG A 175 -2.44 -6.74 2.20
CA ARG A 175 -2.92 -6.04 1.00
C ARG A 175 -1.88 -6.07 -0.12
N LEU A 176 -0.62 -5.78 0.18
CA LEU A 176 0.44 -5.62 -0.82
C LEU A 176 0.66 -6.90 -1.64
N GLY A 177 0.77 -6.75 -2.96
CA GLY A 177 0.97 -7.85 -3.89
C GLY A 177 -0.28 -8.70 -4.19
N ALA A 178 -1.47 -8.24 -3.81
CA ALA A 178 -2.72 -8.96 -4.04
C ALA A 178 -3.84 -8.03 -4.54
N ASN A 179 -4.65 -8.51 -5.52
CA ASN A 179 -5.88 -7.85 -5.98
C ASN A 179 -5.72 -6.33 -6.23
N GLU A 180 -5.04 -5.94 -7.29
CA GLU A 180 -4.78 -4.55 -7.70
C GLU A 180 -3.94 -3.69 -6.73
N ALA A 181 -3.59 -4.20 -5.56
CA ALA A 181 -2.65 -3.49 -4.70
C ALA A 181 -1.25 -3.50 -5.32
N PRO A 182 -0.42 -2.46 -5.09
CA PRO A 182 0.94 -2.46 -5.62
C PRO A 182 1.75 -3.62 -5.05
N PRO A 183 2.78 -4.10 -5.79
CA PRO A 183 3.74 -5.07 -5.26
C PRO A 183 4.41 -4.59 -3.98
N ALA A 184 4.87 -5.52 -3.14
CA ALA A 184 5.61 -5.19 -1.93
C ALA A 184 7.05 -4.71 -2.19
N ILE A 185 7.61 -5.01 -3.36
CA ILE A 185 8.95 -4.58 -3.78
C ILE A 185 8.88 -3.15 -4.31
N ILE A 186 9.63 -2.24 -3.70
CA ILE A 186 9.68 -0.84 -4.17
C ILE A 186 10.42 -0.78 -5.50
N SER A 187 9.71 -0.38 -6.54
CA SER A 187 10.20 -0.08 -7.88
C SER A 187 9.46 1.13 -8.43
N SER A 188 9.95 1.69 -9.55
CA SER A 188 9.36 2.89 -10.16
C SER A 188 8.94 2.64 -11.60
N PHE A 189 7.69 3.00 -11.90
CA PHE A 189 7.14 3.05 -13.25
C PHE A 189 7.24 4.47 -13.80
N LEU A 190 7.78 4.63 -15.00
CA LEU A 190 7.96 5.95 -15.64
C LEU A 190 7.09 6.13 -16.90
N GLY A 191 6.60 5.04 -17.46
CA GLY A 191 6.02 5.01 -18.78
C GLY A 191 7.08 5.00 -19.89
N LYS A 192 6.68 4.56 -21.08
CA LYS A 192 7.59 4.31 -22.18
C LYS A 192 8.39 5.55 -22.61
N GLN A 193 7.71 6.70 -22.76
CA GLN A 193 8.35 7.92 -23.26
C GLN A 193 9.50 8.40 -22.37
N LEU A 194 9.28 8.44 -21.05
CA LEU A 194 10.32 8.88 -20.12
C LEU A 194 11.42 7.82 -19.97
N THR A 195 11.07 6.55 -20.03
CA THR A 195 12.05 5.45 -20.04
C THR A 195 12.96 5.54 -21.27
N ASP A 196 12.39 5.71 -22.47
CA ASP A 196 13.13 5.88 -23.73
C ASP A 196 14.03 7.12 -23.70
N LEU A 197 13.55 8.23 -23.14
CA LEU A 197 14.33 9.45 -22.96
C LEU A 197 15.56 9.23 -22.06
N LEU A 198 15.37 8.62 -20.89
CA LEU A 198 16.48 8.34 -19.98
C LEU A 198 17.49 7.36 -20.59
N ASP A 199 17.02 6.35 -21.33
CA ASP A 199 17.89 5.41 -22.04
C ASP A 199 18.64 6.06 -23.21
N HIS A 200 18.05 7.08 -23.86
CA HIS A 200 18.74 7.88 -24.86
C HIS A 200 19.84 8.74 -24.22
N ILE A 201 19.53 9.47 -23.15
CA ILE A 201 20.51 10.29 -22.41
C ILE A 201 21.68 9.43 -21.89
N GLU A 202 21.39 8.22 -21.43
CA GLU A 202 22.44 7.27 -20.98
C GLU A 202 23.44 6.91 -22.09
N LYS A 203 22.97 6.74 -23.34
CA LYS A 203 23.74 6.21 -24.47
C LYS A 203 24.35 7.29 -25.36
N ALA A 204 23.70 8.46 -25.47
CA ALA A 204 24.12 9.56 -26.33
C ALA A 204 25.53 10.06 -25.97
N ASP A 205 26.29 10.52 -26.94
CA ASP A 205 27.57 11.20 -26.66
C ASP A 205 27.35 12.65 -26.17
N LYS A 206 28.43 13.24 -25.62
CA LYS A 206 28.36 14.62 -25.10
C LYS A 206 27.98 15.63 -26.16
N GLU A 207 28.53 15.50 -27.38
CA GLU A 207 28.31 16.43 -28.48
C GLU A 207 26.85 16.41 -28.92
N GLU A 208 26.24 15.23 -28.95
CA GLU A 208 24.82 15.06 -29.24
C GLU A 208 23.94 15.70 -28.16
N LEU A 209 24.25 15.48 -26.88
CA LEU A 209 23.53 16.10 -25.77
C LEU A 209 23.72 17.61 -25.69
N PHE A 210 24.91 18.12 -26.00
CA PHE A 210 25.17 19.54 -26.13
C PHE A 210 24.45 20.16 -27.35
N ALA A 211 24.36 19.44 -28.45
CA ALA A 211 23.60 19.88 -29.61
C ALA A 211 22.11 19.97 -29.28
N LEU A 212 21.61 19.09 -28.42
CA LEU A 212 20.25 19.10 -27.87
C LEU A 212 20.02 20.25 -26.87
N ALA A 213 21.01 20.58 -26.04
CA ALA A 213 20.95 21.66 -25.04
C ALA A 213 21.26 23.05 -25.56
N GLY A 214 22.02 23.17 -26.67
CA GLY A 214 22.64 24.43 -27.11
C GLY A 214 22.12 25.05 -28.42
N LYS A 215 21.21 24.45 -29.14
CA LYS A 215 20.61 25.06 -30.31
C LYS A 215 19.46 26.00 -29.90
N LYS A 216 19.70 27.32 -30.01
CA LYS A 216 18.62 28.31 -30.06
C LYS A 216 17.58 27.88 -31.10
N GLY A 217 16.39 27.43 -30.65
CA GLY A 217 15.29 27.05 -31.52
C GLY A 217 15.19 25.56 -31.82
N MET A 218 15.97 24.68 -31.16
CA MET A 218 15.59 23.30 -31.00
C MET A 218 14.85 23.18 -29.66
N GLU A 219 13.53 23.04 -29.75
CA GLU A 219 12.88 22.12 -28.87
C GLU A 219 13.86 20.94 -28.75
N LEU A 220 14.33 20.58 -27.53
CA LEU A 220 14.67 19.19 -27.33
C LEU A 220 13.55 18.51 -28.06
N ASP A 221 13.84 17.75 -29.12
CA ASP A 221 12.87 16.89 -29.73
C ASP A 221 12.52 15.73 -28.73
N ILE A 222 12.23 16.18 -27.53
CA ILE A 222 11.17 15.64 -26.74
C ILE A 222 9.97 16.09 -27.54
N PRO A 223 9.42 15.23 -28.43
CA PRO A 223 8.20 15.54 -29.13
C PRO A 223 7.30 16.09 -28.06
N GLU A 224 6.77 17.33 -28.24
CA GLU A 224 5.90 18.02 -27.27
C GLU A 224 5.35 16.94 -26.39
N ILE A 225 5.75 16.86 -25.07
CA ILE A 225 5.23 15.73 -24.29
C ILE A 225 3.75 15.91 -24.49
N PRO A 226 3.14 15.21 -25.47
CA PRO A 226 1.76 15.50 -25.85
C PRO A 226 1.06 15.14 -24.60
N GLU A 227 0.16 15.95 -24.09
CA GLU A 227 -0.69 15.64 -22.93
C GLU A 227 -0.60 14.15 -22.68
N LEU A 228 0.28 13.75 -21.75
CA LEU A 228 0.91 12.43 -21.68
C LEU A 228 -0.15 11.43 -22.07
N MET A 229 -0.07 10.89 -23.28
CA MET A 229 -1.03 9.89 -23.73
C MET A 229 -1.02 8.86 -22.63
N ILE A 230 -2.11 8.80 -21.89
CA ILE A 230 -2.28 7.94 -20.73
C ILE A 230 -1.82 6.58 -21.21
N ASP A 231 -0.62 6.20 -20.77
CA ASP A 231 -0.13 4.87 -21.05
C ASP A 231 -1.18 3.95 -20.45
N ASN A 232 -1.93 3.24 -21.30
CA ASN A 232 -3.00 2.33 -20.88
C ASN A 232 -2.48 1.10 -20.14
N THR A 233 -1.17 1.05 -19.87
CA THR A 233 -0.58 0.03 -19.00
C THR A 233 -1.18 0.19 -17.61
N ASP A 234 -1.75 -0.88 -17.09
CA ASP A 234 -2.30 -0.92 -15.74
C ASP A 234 -1.19 -0.69 -14.69
N ARG A 235 -1.00 0.57 -14.32
CA ARG A 235 0.01 1.02 -13.34
C ARG A 235 -0.14 0.31 -11.99
N ASN A 236 -1.34 -0.19 -11.68
CA ASN A 236 -1.61 -0.87 -10.42
C ASN A 236 -0.79 -2.15 -10.27
N ARG A 237 -0.46 -2.80 -11.38
CA ARG A 237 0.24 -4.09 -11.41
C ARG A 237 1.75 -3.98 -11.64
N THR A 238 2.26 -2.78 -11.92
CA THR A 238 3.67 -2.59 -12.24
C THR A 238 4.51 -2.26 -11.01
N SER A 239 4.38 -1.05 -10.50
CA SER A 239 5.27 -0.52 -9.47
C SER A 239 4.51 0.28 -8.42
N PRO A 240 4.95 0.23 -7.15
CA PRO A 240 4.32 1.01 -6.08
C PRO A 240 4.62 2.50 -6.16
N PHE A 241 5.60 2.94 -6.95
CA PHE A 241 5.98 4.33 -7.15
C PHE A 241 5.94 4.66 -8.63
N ALA A 242 4.90 5.36 -9.09
CA ALA A 242 4.62 5.58 -10.50
C ALA A 242 4.62 7.07 -10.86
N PHE A 243 5.33 7.43 -11.93
CA PHE A 243 5.27 8.78 -12.51
C PHE A 243 3.98 8.96 -13.32
N THR A 244 3.27 10.06 -13.11
CA THR A 244 1.97 10.34 -13.73
C THR A 244 1.95 11.66 -14.51
N GLY A 245 3.10 12.05 -15.04
CA GLY A 245 3.25 13.20 -15.94
C GLY A 245 3.80 14.47 -15.30
N ASN A 246 3.41 14.80 -14.09
CA ASN A 246 3.93 15.94 -13.34
C ASN A 246 4.12 15.69 -11.85
N ARG A 247 3.98 14.43 -11.44
CA ARG A 247 4.10 13.97 -10.05
C ARG A 247 4.36 12.48 -10.01
N PHE A 248 4.82 12.01 -8.87
CA PHE A 248 4.83 10.59 -8.56
C PHE A 248 3.62 10.21 -7.70
N GLU A 249 3.11 9.03 -7.91
CA GLU A 249 2.07 8.43 -7.10
C GLU A 249 2.68 7.29 -6.30
N PHE A 250 2.79 7.48 -4.98
CA PHE A 250 3.23 6.42 -4.07
C PHE A 250 2.00 5.68 -3.53
N ARG A 251 1.77 4.46 -4.01
CA ARG A 251 0.51 3.72 -3.92
C ARG A 251 0.49 2.65 -2.83
N ALA A 252 1.61 2.45 -2.17
CA ALA A 252 1.80 1.37 -1.21
C ALA A 252 1.40 1.72 0.23
N VAL A 253 0.97 2.95 0.51
CA VAL A 253 0.58 3.38 1.86
C VAL A 253 -0.75 2.77 2.24
N GLY A 254 -0.84 2.21 3.45
CA GLY A 254 -2.06 1.59 3.96
C GLY A 254 -3.17 2.60 4.27
N SER A 255 -4.42 2.18 4.11
CA SER A 255 -5.58 3.04 4.36
C SER A 255 -5.75 3.45 5.82
N GLU A 256 -5.30 2.63 6.77
CA GLU A 256 -5.30 2.97 8.20
C GLU A 256 -4.08 3.82 8.60
N ALA A 257 -3.00 3.78 7.82
CA ALA A 257 -1.73 4.38 8.18
C ALA A 257 -1.76 5.92 8.16
N ASN A 258 -0.91 6.54 8.99
CA ASN A 258 -0.52 7.94 8.82
C ASN A 258 0.48 8.04 7.66
N CYS A 259 0.21 8.88 6.67
CA CYS A 259 1.07 9.10 5.51
C CYS A 259 2.43 9.71 5.88
N ALA A 260 2.56 10.33 7.05
CA ALA A 260 3.80 10.99 7.49
C ALA A 260 5.02 10.06 7.38
N SER A 261 4.91 8.80 7.82
CA SER A 261 6.04 7.87 7.82
C SER A 261 6.67 7.70 6.44
N SER A 262 5.84 7.50 5.41
CA SER A 262 6.31 7.31 4.04
C SER A 262 6.81 8.61 3.41
N LEU A 263 6.14 9.73 3.67
CA LEU A 263 6.53 11.03 3.12
C LEU A 263 7.79 11.61 3.76
N ILE A 264 8.02 11.38 5.06
CA ILE A 264 9.27 11.75 5.74
C ILE A 264 10.45 11.00 5.09
N VAL A 265 10.31 9.69 4.88
CA VAL A 265 11.37 8.89 4.25
C VAL A 265 11.61 9.34 2.81
N LEU A 266 10.55 9.53 2.03
CA LEU A 266 10.66 9.97 0.63
C LEU A 266 11.33 11.34 0.53
N ASN A 267 10.87 12.32 1.32
CA ASN A 267 11.44 13.66 1.30
C ASN A 267 12.90 13.67 1.73
N ALA A 268 13.28 12.94 2.79
CA ALA A 268 14.66 12.87 3.25
C ALA A 268 15.58 12.18 2.24
N ALA A 269 15.12 11.07 1.62
CA ALA A 269 15.87 10.35 0.60
C ALA A 269 16.13 11.20 -0.65
N VAL A 270 15.12 11.94 -1.11
CA VAL A 270 15.27 12.86 -2.26
C VAL A 270 16.13 14.07 -1.91
N ALA A 271 16.00 14.62 -0.71
CA ALA A 271 16.86 15.71 -0.23
C ALA A 271 18.33 15.27 -0.21
N GLU A 272 18.64 14.09 0.32
CA GLU A 272 20.00 13.54 0.32
C GLU A 272 20.54 13.35 -1.10
N ALA A 273 19.72 12.83 -2.03
CA ALA A 273 20.11 12.67 -3.43
C ALA A 273 20.45 14.02 -4.08
N LEU A 274 19.59 15.03 -3.92
CA LEU A 274 19.81 16.38 -4.45
C LEU A 274 21.04 17.07 -3.85
N GLU A 275 21.32 16.92 -2.55
CA GLU A 275 22.54 17.43 -1.94
C GLU A 275 23.80 16.77 -2.49
N ASN A 276 23.76 15.43 -2.66
CA ASN A 276 24.88 14.69 -3.25
C ASN A 276 25.10 15.07 -4.71
N PHE A 277 24.02 15.19 -5.49
CA PHE A 277 24.07 15.67 -6.87
C PHE A 277 24.75 17.05 -6.96
N LYS A 278 24.24 18.01 -6.18
CA LYS A 278 24.80 19.37 -6.14
C LYS A 278 26.28 19.37 -5.79
N ALA A 279 26.68 18.64 -4.76
CA ALA A 279 28.08 18.57 -4.34
C ALA A 279 29.01 18.01 -5.44
N ARG A 280 28.55 17.01 -6.20
CA ARG A 280 29.28 16.43 -7.33
C ARG A 280 29.41 17.39 -8.50
N VAL A 281 28.31 18.08 -8.86
CA VAL A 281 28.32 19.13 -9.90
C VAL A 281 29.24 20.28 -9.52
N ASP A 282 29.14 20.79 -8.30
CA ASP A 282 30.01 21.88 -7.81
C ASP A 282 31.50 21.47 -7.85
N ALA A 283 31.83 20.20 -7.56
CA ALA A 283 33.21 19.70 -7.63
C ALA A 283 33.76 19.65 -9.07
N LEU A 284 32.92 19.39 -10.08
CA LEU A 284 33.30 19.46 -11.50
C LEU A 284 33.50 20.89 -11.97
N ILE A 285 32.59 21.79 -11.60
CA ILE A 285 32.69 23.24 -11.90
C ILE A 285 33.99 23.80 -11.27
N ALA A 286 34.33 23.42 -10.04
CA ALA A 286 35.57 23.87 -9.39
C ALA A 286 36.85 23.38 -10.11
N LYS A 287 36.76 22.29 -10.90
CA LYS A 287 37.85 21.83 -11.78
C LYS A 287 37.88 22.53 -13.14
N GLY A 288 36.96 23.45 -13.41
CA GLY A 288 36.91 24.25 -14.63
C GLY A 288 35.94 23.72 -15.68
N GLU A 289 35.06 22.76 -15.34
CA GLU A 289 34.01 22.33 -16.25
C GLU A 289 32.88 23.38 -16.38
N ASP A 290 32.26 23.44 -17.55
CA ASP A 290 31.04 24.21 -17.76
C ASP A 290 29.89 23.64 -16.96
N GLN A 291 29.04 24.48 -16.40
CA GLN A 291 27.94 24.08 -15.53
C GLN A 291 27.00 23.07 -16.20
N THR A 292 26.58 23.33 -17.43
CA THR A 292 25.65 22.43 -18.17
C THR A 292 26.32 21.07 -18.43
N SER A 293 27.60 21.08 -18.80
CA SER A 293 28.40 19.86 -19.00
C SER A 293 28.48 19.04 -17.72
N ALA A 294 28.80 19.69 -16.62
CA ALA A 294 28.90 19.02 -15.32
C ALA A 294 27.55 18.40 -14.90
N ILE A 295 26.43 19.12 -15.10
CA ILE A 295 25.09 18.57 -14.81
C ILE A 295 24.80 17.34 -15.66
N ILE A 296 25.05 17.41 -16.97
CA ILE A 296 24.80 16.29 -17.90
C ILE A 296 25.62 15.07 -17.53
N ASP A 297 26.89 15.24 -17.18
CA ASP A 297 27.75 14.11 -16.79
C ASP A 297 27.25 13.39 -15.54
N ILE A 298 26.90 14.16 -14.51
CA ILE A 298 26.39 13.59 -13.27
C ILE A 298 25.02 12.93 -13.49
N VAL A 299 24.11 13.55 -14.22
CA VAL A 299 22.80 12.96 -14.57
C VAL A 299 22.96 11.62 -15.29
N ARG A 300 23.90 11.52 -16.26
CA ARG A 300 24.15 10.26 -16.98
C ARG A 300 24.68 9.16 -16.06
N GLU A 301 25.54 9.50 -15.12
CA GLU A 301 26.05 8.55 -14.11
C GLU A 301 24.91 8.07 -13.21
N ASP A 302 24.05 8.99 -12.77
CA ASP A 302 22.93 8.69 -11.88
C ASP A 302 21.83 7.89 -12.58
N ILE A 303 21.54 8.17 -13.87
CA ILE A 303 20.65 7.34 -14.69
C ILE A 303 21.10 5.86 -14.69
N LYS A 304 22.41 5.62 -14.86
CA LYS A 304 22.98 4.25 -14.84
C LYS A 304 22.84 3.62 -13.46
N THR A 305 23.13 4.41 -12.43
CA THR A 305 23.11 3.95 -11.03
C THR A 305 21.72 3.58 -10.58
N CYS A 306 20.69 4.41 -10.87
CA CYS A 306 19.30 4.16 -10.46
C CYS A 306 18.52 3.28 -11.45
N LYS A 307 19.10 2.84 -12.56
CA LYS A 307 18.44 1.99 -13.55
C LYS A 307 17.74 0.76 -12.96
N PRO A 308 18.32 0.07 -11.95
CA PRO A 308 17.69 -1.11 -11.34
C PRO A 308 16.30 -0.86 -10.73
N ILE A 309 15.97 0.38 -10.31
CA ILE A 309 14.68 0.70 -9.70
C ILE A 309 13.54 0.80 -10.73
N ARG A 310 13.86 1.02 -12.03
CA ARG A 310 12.86 1.22 -13.10
C ARG A 310 12.26 -0.13 -13.51
N PHE A 311 10.94 -0.21 -13.52
CA PHE A 311 10.21 -1.43 -13.89
C PHE A 311 8.85 -1.12 -14.49
N ASP A 312 8.57 -1.70 -15.66
CA ASP A 312 7.34 -1.49 -16.45
C ASP A 312 6.55 -2.81 -16.67
N GLY A 313 6.99 -3.92 -16.05
CA GLY A 313 6.42 -5.24 -16.22
C GLY A 313 5.33 -5.60 -15.22
N ASN A 314 5.01 -6.91 -15.14
CA ASN A 314 4.07 -7.45 -14.16
C ASN A 314 4.74 -7.62 -12.78
N GLY A 315 4.48 -6.72 -11.86
CA GLY A 315 5.04 -6.72 -10.50
C GLY A 315 4.57 -7.86 -9.60
N TYR A 316 3.58 -8.66 -10.01
CA TYR A 316 3.10 -9.83 -9.26
C TYR A 316 3.80 -11.12 -9.64
N SER A 317 4.54 -11.15 -10.74
CA SER A 317 5.15 -12.37 -11.25
C SER A 317 6.31 -12.85 -10.37
N ASP A 318 6.55 -14.15 -10.35
CA ASP A 318 7.68 -14.72 -9.62
C ASP A 318 9.01 -14.37 -10.32
N GLU A 319 9.00 -14.23 -11.65
CA GLU A 319 10.14 -13.75 -12.43
C GLU A 319 10.57 -12.35 -11.98
N TRP A 320 9.62 -11.46 -11.67
CA TRP A 320 9.95 -10.15 -11.12
C TRP A 320 10.63 -10.23 -9.76
N LYS A 321 10.18 -11.10 -8.87
CA LYS A 321 10.80 -11.28 -7.55
C LYS A 321 12.26 -11.71 -7.69
N GLU A 322 12.55 -12.66 -8.58
CA GLU A 322 13.90 -13.11 -8.87
C GLU A 322 14.76 -12.00 -9.50
N GLU A 323 14.20 -11.25 -10.43
CA GLU A 323 14.87 -10.14 -11.09
C GLU A 323 15.17 -9.00 -10.12
N ALA A 324 14.19 -8.62 -9.29
CA ALA A 324 14.34 -7.59 -8.27
C ALA A 324 15.47 -7.91 -7.29
N GLN A 325 15.57 -9.18 -6.88
CA GLN A 325 16.67 -9.64 -6.02
C GLN A 325 18.03 -9.52 -6.72
N LYS A 326 18.13 -9.89 -8.01
CA LYS A 326 19.35 -9.72 -8.82
C LYS A 326 19.72 -8.25 -9.00
N ARG A 327 18.74 -7.36 -9.05
CA ARG A 327 18.93 -5.91 -9.13
C ARG A 327 19.30 -5.26 -7.79
N GLY A 328 19.33 -6.02 -6.68
CA GLY A 328 19.66 -5.54 -5.33
C GLY A 328 18.51 -4.79 -4.64
N LEU A 329 17.26 -4.95 -5.11
CA LEU A 329 16.09 -4.37 -4.46
C LEU A 329 15.69 -5.19 -3.23
N ASP A 330 15.11 -4.52 -2.23
CA ASP A 330 14.65 -5.20 -1.01
C ASP A 330 13.43 -6.08 -1.28
N CYS A 331 13.61 -7.40 -1.16
CA CYS A 331 12.58 -8.41 -1.36
C CYS A 331 12.10 -9.06 -0.05
N GLU A 332 12.53 -8.56 1.13
CA GLU A 332 12.10 -9.11 2.41
C GLU A 332 10.58 -9.03 2.57
N ALA A 333 9.95 -10.11 2.97
CA ALA A 333 8.51 -10.21 3.13
C ALA A 333 8.05 -10.10 4.59
N SER A 334 8.93 -10.40 5.55
CA SER A 334 8.61 -10.35 6.97
C SER A 334 8.54 -8.91 7.47
N CYS A 335 7.36 -8.48 7.87
CA CYS A 335 7.12 -7.12 8.34
C CYS A 335 8.06 -6.70 9.50
N PRO A 336 8.25 -7.51 10.57
CA PRO A 336 9.17 -7.14 11.65
C PRO A 336 10.63 -6.99 11.19
N VAL A 337 11.08 -7.87 10.28
CA VAL A 337 12.46 -7.82 9.73
C VAL A 337 12.67 -6.59 8.86
N VAL A 338 11.66 -6.22 8.07
CA VAL A 338 11.72 -5.00 7.25
C VAL A 338 11.90 -3.74 8.11
N PHE A 339 11.38 -3.71 9.33
CA PHE A 339 11.56 -2.56 10.23
C PHE A 339 13.03 -2.33 10.63
N ASP A 340 13.90 -3.34 10.56
CA ASP A 340 15.34 -3.19 10.81
C ASP A 340 15.97 -2.12 9.90
N ARG A 341 15.40 -1.89 8.69
CA ARG A 341 15.88 -0.89 7.72
C ARG A 341 15.93 0.55 8.26
N TYR A 342 15.14 0.88 9.28
CA TYR A 342 15.26 2.17 9.96
C TYR A 342 16.57 2.35 10.72
N LEU A 343 17.20 1.23 11.13
CA LEU A 343 18.45 1.21 11.91
C LEU A 343 19.67 0.84 11.07
N ASP A 344 19.51 0.64 9.76
CA ASP A 344 20.63 0.50 8.85
C ASP A 344 21.49 1.76 8.88
N LYS A 345 22.79 1.59 8.78
CA LYS A 345 23.76 2.70 8.83
C LYS A 345 23.43 3.81 7.84
N GLU A 346 23.08 3.43 6.61
CA GLU A 346 22.71 4.38 5.55
C GLU A 346 21.47 5.20 5.90
N SER A 347 20.47 4.59 6.56
CA SER A 347 19.26 5.28 7.01
C SER A 347 19.57 6.28 8.12
N ILE A 348 20.39 5.89 9.10
CA ILE A 348 20.83 6.76 10.19
C ILE A 348 21.60 7.96 9.65
N GLU A 349 22.57 7.70 8.73
CA GLU A 349 23.39 8.74 8.12
C GLU A 349 22.52 9.72 7.28
N MET A 350 21.56 9.21 6.49
CA MET A 350 20.64 10.04 5.71
C MET A 350 19.82 10.98 6.61
N PHE A 351 19.18 10.46 7.64
CA PHE A 351 18.35 11.28 8.54
C PHE A 351 19.18 12.29 9.33
N ALA A 352 20.39 11.92 9.75
CA ALA A 352 21.31 12.83 10.42
C ALA A 352 21.79 13.94 9.47
N LYS A 353 22.17 13.60 8.24
CA LYS A 353 22.64 14.54 7.22
C LYS A 353 21.56 15.54 6.81
N THR A 354 20.34 15.06 6.65
CA THR A 354 19.18 15.92 6.31
C THR A 354 18.59 16.63 7.52
N ASN A 355 19.16 16.44 8.70
CA ASN A 355 18.71 17.04 9.97
C ASN A 355 17.23 16.77 10.30
N VAL A 356 16.72 15.59 9.92
CA VAL A 356 15.32 15.19 10.09
C VAL A 356 15.11 14.45 11.40
N MET A 357 15.99 13.47 11.72
CA MET A 357 15.93 12.68 12.96
C MET A 357 17.34 12.32 13.44
N SER A 358 17.54 12.32 14.73
CA SER A 358 18.72 11.74 15.37
C SER A 358 18.63 10.22 15.45
N GLU A 359 19.77 9.56 15.64
CA GLU A 359 19.81 8.10 15.82
C GLU A 359 18.95 7.63 17.00
N SER A 360 18.92 8.39 18.10
CA SER A 360 18.10 8.07 19.28
C SER A 360 16.61 8.15 18.98
N GLU A 361 16.17 9.12 18.19
CA GLU A 361 14.77 9.23 17.74
C GLU A 361 14.39 8.09 16.80
N LEU A 362 15.28 7.71 15.88
CA LEU A 362 15.04 6.56 14.98
C LEU A 362 14.88 5.26 15.77
N LYS A 363 15.76 5.01 16.75
CA LYS A 363 15.66 3.83 17.63
C LYS A 363 14.35 3.81 18.38
N ALA A 364 13.96 4.93 19.01
CA ALA A 364 12.72 5.03 19.75
C ALA A 364 11.48 4.83 18.87
N ARG A 365 11.46 5.43 17.67
CA ARG A 365 10.34 5.26 16.72
C ARG A 365 10.26 3.84 16.16
N ASN A 366 11.39 3.19 15.96
CA ASN A 366 11.41 1.82 15.47
C ASN A 366 10.95 0.82 16.52
N GLU A 367 11.31 1.03 17.78
CA GLU A 367 10.78 0.27 18.93
C GLU A 367 9.26 0.32 18.97
N VAL A 368 8.67 1.50 18.78
CA VAL A 368 7.22 1.69 18.70
C VAL A 368 6.60 0.93 17.52
N LYS A 369 7.30 0.79 16.40
CA LYS A 369 6.81 0.00 15.25
C LYS A 369 6.71 -1.49 15.59
N TRP A 370 7.74 -2.07 16.19
CA TRP A 370 7.70 -3.47 16.64
C TRP A 370 6.64 -3.69 17.71
N GLU A 371 6.56 -2.81 18.71
CA GLU A 371 5.54 -2.87 19.75
C GLU A 371 4.12 -2.80 19.16
N THR A 372 3.90 -1.90 18.20
CA THR A 372 2.60 -1.75 17.53
C THR A 372 2.25 -2.99 16.73
N TYR A 373 3.21 -3.56 16.00
CA TYR A 373 3.03 -4.80 15.26
C TYR A 373 2.64 -5.94 16.21
N THR A 374 3.42 -6.17 17.25
CA THR A 374 3.17 -7.19 18.27
C THR A 374 1.80 -7.03 18.91
N LYS A 375 1.43 -5.82 19.31
CA LYS A 375 0.11 -5.53 19.91
C LYS A 375 -1.04 -5.84 18.93
N LYS A 376 -0.92 -5.47 17.65
CA LYS A 376 -1.95 -5.79 16.65
C LYS A 376 -2.12 -7.30 16.50
N ILE A 377 -1.04 -8.06 16.31
CA ILE A 377 -1.10 -9.52 16.20
C ILE A 377 -1.70 -10.16 17.47
N GLN A 378 -1.33 -9.67 18.65
CA GLN A 378 -1.90 -10.18 19.91
C GLN A 378 -3.39 -9.86 20.05
N ILE A 379 -3.85 -8.69 19.59
CA ILE A 379 -5.29 -8.35 19.59
C ILE A 379 -6.04 -9.27 18.63
N GLU A 380 -5.54 -9.46 17.41
CA GLU A 380 -6.14 -10.36 16.43
C GLU A 380 -6.23 -11.81 16.97
N ALA A 381 -5.16 -12.31 17.56
CA ALA A 381 -5.14 -13.62 18.19
C ALA A 381 -6.17 -13.76 19.33
N ARG A 382 -6.31 -12.73 20.19
CA ARG A 382 -7.33 -12.73 21.26
C ARG A 382 -8.75 -12.73 20.71
N VAL A 383 -9.00 -11.86 19.72
CA VAL A 383 -10.32 -11.74 19.09
C VAL A 383 -10.68 -13.03 18.38
N MET A 384 -9.73 -13.66 17.68
CA MET A 384 -9.94 -14.98 17.04
C MET A 384 -10.30 -16.04 18.07
N GLY A 385 -9.56 -16.13 19.18
CA GLY A 385 -9.86 -17.07 20.26
C GLY A 385 -11.25 -16.84 20.88
N ASP A 386 -11.59 -15.59 21.18
CA ASP A 386 -12.89 -15.21 21.74
C ASP A 386 -14.06 -15.55 20.78
N LEU A 387 -13.96 -15.12 19.52
CA LEU A 387 -14.96 -15.43 18.49
C LEU A 387 -15.16 -16.95 18.33
N THR A 388 -14.06 -17.69 18.31
CA THR A 388 -14.08 -19.12 18.12
C THR A 388 -14.77 -19.82 19.29
N MET A 389 -14.31 -19.55 20.50
CA MET A 389 -14.79 -20.28 21.69
C MET A 389 -16.20 -19.86 22.12
N ASN A 390 -16.51 -18.56 22.02
CA ASN A 390 -17.77 -18.03 22.55
C ASN A 390 -18.87 -17.86 21.50
N HIS A 391 -18.56 -17.94 20.21
CA HIS A 391 -19.54 -17.71 19.13
C HIS A 391 -19.59 -18.86 18.12
N ILE A 392 -18.45 -19.30 17.55
CA ILE A 392 -18.43 -20.28 16.46
C ILE A 392 -18.72 -21.68 16.99
N ILE A 393 -17.99 -22.16 17.99
CA ILE A 393 -18.15 -23.48 18.57
C ILE A 393 -19.57 -23.71 19.15
N PRO A 394 -20.14 -22.79 19.96
CA PRO A 394 -21.50 -22.91 20.43
C PRO A 394 -22.55 -23.03 19.32
N VAL A 395 -22.40 -22.27 18.24
CA VAL A 395 -23.31 -22.35 17.08
C VAL A 395 -23.18 -23.69 16.37
N ALA A 396 -21.95 -24.15 16.14
CA ALA A 396 -21.67 -25.46 15.52
C ALA A 396 -22.26 -26.62 16.35
N THR A 397 -22.03 -26.61 17.66
CA THR A 397 -22.56 -27.62 18.60
C THR A 397 -24.08 -27.57 18.65
N HIS A 398 -24.69 -26.38 18.64
CA HIS A 398 -26.15 -26.26 18.59
C HIS A 398 -26.72 -26.86 17.30
N TYR A 399 -26.13 -26.58 16.15
CA TYR A 399 -26.54 -27.14 14.87
C TYR A 399 -26.35 -28.66 14.83
N GLN A 400 -25.24 -29.18 15.34
CA GLN A 400 -24.95 -30.59 15.49
C GLN A 400 -26.05 -31.29 16.35
N SER A 401 -26.44 -30.68 17.46
CA SER A 401 -27.51 -31.20 18.33
C SER A 401 -28.87 -31.27 17.61
N ARG A 402 -29.17 -30.29 16.74
CA ARG A 402 -30.40 -30.32 15.90
C ARG A 402 -30.36 -31.46 14.88
N LEU A 403 -29.21 -31.69 14.25
CA LEU A 403 -29.04 -32.82 13.34
C LEU A 403 -29.15 -34.15 14.05
N ALA A 404 -28.56 -34.30 15.25
CA ALA A 404 -28.65 -35.50 16.05
C ALA A 404 -30.11 -35.84 16.40
N LYS A 405 -30.86 -34.85 16.88
CA LYS A 405 -32.32 -35.00 17.14
C LYS A 405 -33.11 -35.41 15.90
N ASN A 406 -32.75 -34.85 14.72
CA ASN A 406 -33.39 -35.28 13.48
C ASN A 406 -33.06 -36.71 13.12
N VAL A 407 -31.83 -37.17 13.30
CA VAL A 407 -31.40 -38.54 13.05
C VAL A 407 -32.18 -39.51 13.97
N GLU A 408 -32.26 -39.21 15.27
CA GLU A 408 -33.04 -40.00 16.25
C GLU A 408 -34.53 -40.10 15.85
N GLY A 409 -35.15 -38.98 15.52
CA GLY A 409 -36.56 -38.94 15.09
C GLY A 409 -36.81 -39.71 13.80
N MET A 410 -35.96 -39.62 12.82
CA MET A 410 -36.07 -40.36 11.55
C MET A 410 -35.90 -41.86 11.77
N ILE A 411 -34.97 -42.29 12.61
CA ILE A 411 -34.79 -43.71 12.97
C ILE A 411 -36.00 -44.23 13.73
N HIS A 412 -36.58 -43.43 14.60
CA HIS A 412 -37.77 -43.80 15.34
C HIS A 412 -39.02 -43.97 14.42
N ILE A 413 -39.22 -43.09 13.44
CA ILE A 413 -40.36 -43.08 12.52
C ILE A 413 -40.28 -44.21 11.47
N PHE A 414 -39.09 -44.39 10.85
CA PHE A 414 -38.92 -45.28 9.70
C PHE A 414 -38.29 -46.65 10.05
N GLY A 415 -37.95 -46.85 11.32
CA GLY A 415 -37.25 -48.06 11.76
C GLY A 415 -35.72 -47.97 11.55
N GLY A 416 -35.01 -48.91 12.21
CA GLY A 416 -33.56 -48.86 12.35
C GLY A 416 -32.77 -48.84 11.03
N GLU A 417 -33.09 -49.66 10.07
CA GLU A 417 -32.32 -49.80 8.82
C GLU A 417 -32.69 -48.69 7.82
N GLU A 418 -33.97 -48.43 7.60
CA GLU A 418 -34.40 -47.41 6.67
C GLU A 418 -34.08 -45.99 7.21
N GLY A 419 -34.33 -45.75 8.50
CA GLY A 419 -33.98 -44.49 9.16
C GLY A 419 -32.47 -44.20 9.11
N LYS A 420 -31.60 -45.19 9.30
CA LYS A 420 -30.13 -45.03 9.12
C LYS A 420 -29.76 -44.65 7.69
N LYS A 421 -30.38 -45.31 6.70
CA LYS A 421 -30.13 -45.02 5.29
C LYS A 421 -30.54 -43.57 4.93
N LEU A 422 -31.72 -43.13 5.38
CA LEU A 422 -32.25 -41.80 5.14
C LEU A 422 -31.41 -40.70 5.83
N THR A 423 -30.79 -41.02 6.96
CA THR A 423 -30.02 -40.05 7.77
C THR A 423 -28.50 -40.11 7.57
N ALA A 424 -28.00 -40.99 6.71
CA ALA A 424 -26.56 -41.20 6.50
C ALA A 424 -25.78 -39.89 6.22
N ARG A 425 -26.38 -38.98 5.44
CA ARG A 425 -25.81 -37.64 5.18
C ARG A 425 -25.71 -36.82 6.47
N ASN A 426 -26.74 -36.78 7.27
CA ASN A 426 -26.76 -36.01 8.52
C ASN A 426 -25.72 -36.57 9.52
N VAL A 427 -25.58 -37.88 9.62
CA VAL A 427 -24.55 -38.53 10.46
C VAL A 427 -23.14 -38.14 9.99
N LYS A 428 -22.91 -38.09 8.68
CA LYS A 428 -21.62 -37.58 8.12
C LYS A 428 -21.34 -36.14 8.54
N ILE A 429 -22.33 -35.25 8.43
CA ILE A 429 -22.19 -33.82 8.81
C ILE A 429 -21.93 -33.71 10.33
N ILE A 430 -22.64 -34.48 11.17
CA ILE A 430 -22.43 -34.50 12.62
C ILE A 430 -20.97 -34.88 12.96
N ARG A 431 -20.41 -35.87 12.27
CA ARG A 431 -19.01 -36.27 12.44
C ARG A 431 -18.05 -35.17 12.01
N GLU A 432 -18.26 -34.63 10.84
CA GLU A 432 -17.41 -33.52 10.34
C GLU A 432 -17.42 -32.31 11.29
N ILE A 433 -18.58 -31.95 11.87
CA ILE A 433 -18.66 -30.86 12.84
C ILE A 433 -17.84 -31.21 14.09
N ALA A 434 -17.93 -32.42 14.62
CA ALA A 434 -17.18 -32.86 15.80
C ALA A 434 -15.65 -32.79 15.55
N GLU A 435 -15.19 -33.35 14.44
CA GLU A 435 -13.77 -33.36 14.06
C GLU A 435 -13.21 -31.95 13.86
N ARG A 436 -13.99 -31.10 13.20
CA ARG A 436 -13.58 -29.69 12.96
C ARG A 436 -13.60 -28.89 14.26
N THR A 437 -14.58 -29.04 15.10
CA THR A 437 -14.66 -28.37 16.41
C THR A 437 -13.47 -28.72 17.28
N GLU A 438 -13.11 -30.02 17.40
CA GLU A 438 -11.93 -30.45 18.13
C GLU A 438 -10.62 -29.89 17.56
N ALA A 439 -10.49 -29.85 16.22
CA ALA A 439 -9.31 -29.25 15.57
C ALA A 439 -9.19 -27.75 15.84
N ILE A 440 -10.32 -27.04 15.87
CA ILE A 440 -10.39 -25.61 16.17
C ILE A 440 -10.01 -25.34 17.63
N GLU A 441 -10.54 -26.12 18.59
CA GLU A 441 -10.18 -25.99 20.01
C GLU A 441 -8.69 -26.17 20.23
N ARG A 442 -8.09 -27.23 19.67
CA ARG A 442 -6.63 -27.43 19.70
C ARG A 442 -5.85 -26.26 19.08
N GLY A 443 -6.37 -25.70 17.99
CA GLY A 443 -5.76 -24.52 17.37
C GLY A 443 -5.77 -23.28 18.27
N VAL A 444 -6.86 -23.05 19.00
CA VAL A 444 -6.97 -21.97 19.98
C VAL A 444 -6.02 -22.19 21.17
N GLU A 445 -5.92 -23.42 21.68
CA GLU A 445 -4.97 -23.75 22.75
C GLU A 445 -3.52 -23.48 22.32
N ALA A 446 -3.13 -23.93 21.13
CA ALA A 446 -1.80 -23.66 20.57
C ALA A 446 -1.54 -22.16 20.41
N LEU A 447 -2.52 -21.38 19.95
CA LEU A 447 -2.45 -19.93 19.83
C LEU A 447 -2.24 -19.25 21.19
N VAL A 448 -2.97 -19.69 22.22
CA VAL A 448 -2.83 -19.18 23.59
C VAL A 448 -1.43 -19.47 24.15
N ASP A 449 -0.91 -20.68 23.92
CA ASP A 449 0.40 -21.07 24.42
C ASP A 449 1.54 -20.33 23.69
N ALA A 450 1.45 -20.17 22.39
CA ALA A 450 2.39 -19.33 21.63
C ALA A 450 2.43 -17.89 22.17
N ARG A 451 1.25 -17.30 22.46
CA ARG A 451 1.17 -15.96 23.07
C ARG A 451 1.79 -15.88 24.46
N LYS A 452 1.62 -16.91 25.29
CA LYS A 452 2.25 -16.98 26.62
C LYS A 452 3.77 -17.03 26.50
N VAL A 453 4.31 -17.72 25.50
CA VAL A 453 5.75 -17.74 25.21
C VAL A 453 6.21 -16.37 24.76
N ALA A 454 5.55 -15.78 23.77
CA ALA A 454 5.89 -14.44 23.26
C ALA A 454 5.89 -13.36 24.35
N ASN A 455 4.93 -13.41 25.27
CA ASN A 455 4.82 -12.45 26.37
C ASN A 455 5.98 -12.50 27.39
N LYS A 456 6.81 -13.55 27.36
CA LYS A 456 8.01 -13.64 28.22
C LYS A 456 9.26 -13.06 27.58
N ILE A 457 9.20 -12.73 26.30
CA ILE A 457 10.30 -12.10 25.56
C ILE A 457 10.29 -10.61 25.89
N GLU A 458 11.44 -10.06 26.31
CA GLU A 458 11.56 -8.64 26.67
C GLU A 458 11.72 -7.74 25.44
N SER A 459 12.52 -8.17 24.46
CA SER A 459 12.79 -7.44 23.23
C SER A 459 11.54 -7.42 22.32
N GLU A 460 11.03 -6.23 22.00
CA GLU A 460 9.88 -6.10 21.10
C GLU A 460 10.19 -6.62 19.67
N ARG A 461 11.45 -6.48 19.22
CA ARG A 461 11.89 -7.02 17.93
C ARG A 461 11.83 -8.57 17.91
N GLU A 462 12.32 -9.22 18.97
CA GLU A 462 12.30 -10.69 19.04
C GLU A 462 10.90 -11.24 19.26
N LYS A 463 10.05 -10.47 19.93
CA LYS A 463 8.64 -10.80 20.15
C LYS A 463 7.81 -10.69 18.87
N ALA A 464 8.11 -9.72 18.02
CA ALA A 464 7.44 -9.46 16.74
C ALA A 464 7.85 -10.48 15.66
#